data_0c4eea918fffe3ffb4658d6dcc63290c
#
_entry.id   0c4eea918fffe3ffb4658d6dcc63290c
#
_cell.length_a   1.000
_cell.length_b   1.000
_cell.length_c   1.000
_cell.angle_alpha   90.00
_cell.angle_beta   90.00
_cell.angle_gamma   90.00
#
_symmetry.space_group_name_H-M   'P 1'
#
loop_
_entity.id
_entity.type
_entity.pdbx_description
1 polymer ?
#
loop_
_entity_poly.entity_id
_entity_poly.type
_entity_poly.pdbx_seq_one_letter_code
_entity_poly.pdbx_strand_id
1 'polypeptide(L)'
;MISLLAAFQFLTTFPAVVRRAFTPQELGRAVGYFSLVGLALGCILYAMEIGLGLIFPELVVAVLILAAWLLFTRALHFDGFLDTCDGLFGGFTPERRLEIMRDSRVGAFGVVGGGLLMLAKYAALISLPHLSGLLLAPVMGRWVLSTAIFAYPYAREKGLGRDMKDNVRWPQVIIATAIAVLTAWLFSGWTGLLAFALAGIVLWLGAGFILRRIPGLTGDSYGALCELTELAVLLFFTTGISL
;
A
#
# COMPACT_ATOMS: atom_id res chain seq x y z
N MET A 1 21.67 -6.57 -2.88
CA MET A 1 21.49 -6.66 -1.40
C MET A 1 21.07 -5.32 -0.80
N ILE A 2 21.80 -4.20 -1.00
CA ILE A 2 21.47 -2.89 -0.40
C ILE A 2 20.06 -2.39 -0.76
N SER A 3 19.65 -2.48 -2.03
CA SER A 3 18.32 -2.03 -2.47
C SER A 3 17.17 -2.85 -1.85
N LEU A 4 17.39 -4.13 -1.55
CA LEU A 4 16.43 -4.95 -0.80
C LEU A 4 16.29 -4.44 0.64
N LEU A 5 17.41 -4.18 1.32
CA LEU A 5 17.40 -3.58 2.66
C LEU A 5 16.74 -2.20 2.66
N ALA A 6 16.97 -1.39 1.60
CA ALA A 6 16.34 -0.09 1.42
C ALA A 6 14.79 -0.23 1.33
N ALA A 7 14.29 -1.23 0.60
CA ALA A 7 12.85 -1.50 0.51
C ALA A 7 12.25 -1.83 1.88
N PHE A 8 12.86 -2.74 2.64
CA PHE A 8 12.39 -3.08 3.99
C PHE A 8 12.48 -1.90 4.95
N GLN A 9 13.60 -1.18 5.00
CA GLN A 9 13.78 -0.03 5.89
C GLN A 9 12.86 1.14 5.56
N PHE A 10 12.49 1.31 4.29
CA PHE A 10 11.58 2.36 3.87
C PHE A 10 10.11 2.03 4.21
N LEU A 11 9.68 0.79 3.93
CA LEU A 11 8.25 0.41 4.00
C LEU A 11 7.84 -0.22 5.34
N THR A 12 8.77 -0.47 6.25
CA THR A 12 8.48 -1.16 7.51
C THR A 12 9.24 -0.58 8.69
N THR A 13 8.87 -1.03 9.92
CA THR A 13 9.60 -0.77 11.16
C THR A 13 10.85 -1.65 11.32
N PHE A 14 11.25 -2.39 10.29
CA PHE A 14 12.42 -3.25 10.33
C PHE A 14 13.67 -2.45 10.74
N PRO A 15 14.56 -3.01 11.61
CA PRO A 15 15.72 -2.29 12.09
C PRO A 15 16.59 -1.73 10.98
N ALA A 16 17.09 -0.51 11.17
CA ALA A 16 17.99 0.16 10.24
C ALA A 16 19.38 -0.54 10.21
N VAL A 17 19.52 -1.55 9.36
CA VAL A 17 20.78 -2.25 9.09
C VAL A 17 21.75 -1.33 8.36
N VAL A 18 21.27 -0.58 7.38
CA VAL A 18 22.03 0.44 6.66
C VAL A 18 21.81 1.78 7.38
N ARG A 19 22.88 2.30 8.01
CA ARG A 19 22.81 3.53 8.85
C ARG A 19 23.21 4.81 8.12
N ARG A 20 23.30 4.77 6.79
CA ARG A 20 23.51 5.95 5.94
C ARG A 20 22.28 6.24 5.08
N ALA A 21 22.20 7.44 4.55
CA ALA A 21 21.21 7.74 3.51
C ALA A 21 21.42 6.84 2.28
N PHE A 22 20.32 6.35 1.72
CA PHE A 22 20.34 5.61 0.45
C PHE A 22 20.54 6.59 -0.70
N THR A 23 21.27 6.16 -1.70
CA THR A 23 21.42 6.93 -2.94
C THR A 23 20.12 6.88 -3.75
N PRO A 24 19.85 7.89 -4.62
CA PRO A 24 18.67 7.86 -5.51
C PRO A 24 18.58 6.57 -6.35
N GLN A 25 19.72 6.04 -6.80
CA GLN A 25 19.78 4.80 -7.58
C GLN A 25 19.43 3.57 -6.73
N GLU A 26 19.84 3.53 -5.46
CA GLU A 26 19.47 2.46 -4.52
C GLU A 26 17.97 2.50 -4.24
N LEU A 27 17.38 3.69 -4.07
CA LEU A 27 15.95 3.90 -3.90
C LEU A 27 15.16 3.48 -5.15
N GLY A 28 15.59 3.88 -6.34
CA GLY A 28 14.96 3.45 -7.58
C GLY A 28 14.96 1.93 -7.77
N ARG A 29 16.07 1.27 -7.41
CA ARG A 29 16.17 -0.21 -7.45
C ARG A 29 15.36 -0.89 -6.35
N ALA A 30 15.16 -0.23 -5.20
CA ALA A 30 14.37 -0.75 -4.09
C ALA A 30 12.89 -0.97 -4.47
N VAL A 31 12.36 -0.15 -5.38
CA VAL A 31 10.98 -0.25 -5.90
C VAL A 31 10.65 -1.66 -6.42
N GLY A 32 11.62 -2.35 -7.02
CA GLY A 32 11.43 -3.73 -7.51
C GLY A 32 11.17 -4.76 -6.41
N TYR A 33 11.53 -4.46 -5.17
CA TYR A 33 11.36 -5.37 -4.02
C TYR A 33 10.15 -5.03 -3.15
N PHE A 34 9.34 -4.03 -3.51
CA PHE A 34 8.21 -3.62 -2.68
C PHE A 34 7.17 -4.73 -2.53
N SER A 35 6.85 -5.47 -3.60
CA SER A 35 5.94 -6.63 -3.50
C SER A 35 6.48 -7.72 -2.57
N LEU A 36 7.82 -7.91 -2.50
CA LEU A 36 8.43 -8.85 -1.57
C LEU A 36 8.31 -8.39 -0.10
N VAL A 37 8.42 -7.08 0.14
CA VAL A 37 8.11 -6.50 1.47
C VAL A 37 6.65 -6.74 1.82
N GLY A 38 5.74 -6.56 0.85
CA GLY A 38 4.32 -6.88 1.02
C GLY A 38 4.08 -8.35 1.37
N LEU A 39 4.79 -9.27 0.72
CA LEU A 39 4.72 -10.71 1.02
C LEU A 39 5.19 -11.01 2.45
N ALA A 40 6.34 -10.46 2.85
CA ALA A 40 6.84 -10.64 4.21
C ALA A 40 5.85 -10.11 5.26
N LEU A 41 5.27 -8.93 5.05
CA LEU A 41 4.24 -8.37 5.90
C LEU A 41 2.98 -9.26 5.92
N GLY A 42 2.49 -9.68 4.77
CA GLY A 42 1.34 -10.58 4.65
C GLY A 42 1.54 -11.91 5.37
N CYS A 43 2.73 -12.51 5.27
CA CYS A 43 3.08 -13.73 6.02
C CYS A 43 3.09 -13.50 7.54
N ILE A 44 3.58 -12.36 7.99
CA ILE A 44 3.58 -12.02 9.43
C ILE A 44 2.14 -11.85 9.93
N LEU A 45 1.32 -11.07 9.23
CA LEU A 45 -0.09 -10.86 9.59
C LEU A 45 -0.89 -12.16 9.57
N TYR A 46 -0.67 -13.01 8.57
CA TYR A 46 -1.27 -14.34 8.48
C TYR A 46 -0.89 -15.24 9.68
N ALA A 47 0.39 -15.28 10.03
CA ALA A 47 0.86 -16.05 11.18
C ALA A 47 0.30 -15.50 12.51
N MET A 48 0.20 -14.16 12.64
CA MET A 48 -0.42 -13.51 13.79
C MET A 48 -1.91 -13.83 13.91
N GLU A 49 -2.65 -13.83 12.80
CA GLU A 49 -4.07 -14.19 12.77
C GLU A 49 -4.29 -15.60 13.35
N ILE A 50 -3.51 -16.57 12.88
CA ILE A 50 -3.59 -17.95 13.39
C ILE A 50 -3.22 -18.01 14.88
N GLY A 51 -2.13 -17.37 15.30
CA GLY A 51 -1.66 -17.43 16.68
C GLY A 51 -2.58 -16.72 17.65
N LEU A 52 -3.07 -15.53 17.32
CA LEU A 52 -3.98 -14.75 18.14
C LEU A 52 -5.37 -15.39 18.20
N GLY A 53 -5.83 -16.01 17.11
CA GLY A 53 -7.10 -16.72 17.05
C GLY A 53 -7.20 -17.93 18.00
N LEU A 54 -6.06 -18.45 18.49
CA LEU A 54 -6.04 -19.47 19.54
C LEU A 54 -6.37 -18.92 20.94
N ILE A 55 -6.29 -17.61 21.11
CA ILE A 55 -6.36 -16.95 22.43
C ILE A 55 -7.56 -16.00 22.51
N PHE A 56 -7.83 -15.26 21.42
CA PHE A 56 -8.80 -14.17 21.41
C PHE A 56 -9.97 -14.45 20.46
N PRO A 57 -11.16 -13.87 20.73
CA PRO A 57 -12.26 -13.88 19.77
C PRO A 57 -11.92 -13.12 18.49
N GLU A 58 -12.53 -13.50 17.38
CA GLU A 58 -12.30 -12.98 16.03
C GLU A 58 -12.33 -11.44 15.94
N LEU A 59 -13.32 -10.80 16.60
CA LEU A 59 -13.43 -9.33 16.63
C LEU A 59 -12.20 -8.66 17.26
N VAL A 60 -11.61 -9.26 18.30
CA VAL A 60 -10.41 -8.76 18.95
C VAL A 60 -9.19 -9.00 18.07
N VAL A 61 -9.10 -10.18 17.46
CA VAL A 61 -8.00 -10.53 16.54
C VAL A 61 -7.94 -9.53 15.38
N ALA A 62 -9.08 -9.21 14.75
CA ALA A 62 -9.14 -8.23 13.67
C ALA A 62 -8.59 -6.84 14.05
N VAL A 63 -8.91 -6.36 15.27
CA VAL A 63 -8.35 -5.09 15.80
C VAL A 63 -6.84 -5.20 15.99
N LEU A 64 -6.36 -6.32 16.57
CA LEU A 64 -4.93 -6.52 16.81
C LEU A 64 -4.13 -6.65 15.49
N ILE A 65 -4.71 -7.30 14.48
CA ILE A 65 -4.13 -7.38 13.13
C ILE A 65 -4.03 -5.99 12.48
N LEU A 66 -5.09 -5.17 12.54
CA LEU A 66 -5.04 -3.80 12.03
C LEU A 66 -3.99 -2.95 12.75
N ALA A 67 -3.95 -3.04 14.09
CA ALA A 67 -2.95 -2.33 14.88
C ALA A 67 -1.51 -2.77 14.51
N ALA A 68 -1.27 -4.08 14.39
CA ALA A 68 0.03 -4.61 13.96
C ALA A 68 0.39 -4.15 12.54
N TRP A 69 -0.57 -4.15 11.60
CA TRP A 69 -0.36 -3.68 10.22
C TRP A 69 0.11 -2.24 10.19
N LEU A 70 -0.59 -1.33 10.90
CA LEU A 70 -0.20 0.08 11.02
C LEU A 70 1.17 0.24 11.70
N LEU A 71 1.43 -0.48 12.78
CA LEU A 71 2.71 -0.41 13.51
C LEU A 71 3.88 -0.91 12.65
N PHE A 72 3.73 -2.04 11.97
CA PHE A 72 4.79 -2.58 11.12
C PHE A 72 5.11 -1.71 9.91
N THR A 73 4.15 -0.93 9.42
CA THR A 73 4.34 0.03 8.32
C THR A 73 4.57 1.46 8.80
N ARG A 74 4.67 1.71 10.11
CA ARG A 74 4.74 3.06 10.71
C ARG A 74 3.60 3.97 10.26
N ALA A 75 2.43 3.39 9.97
CA ALA A 75 1.27 4.07 9.38
C ALA A 75 1.59 4.90 8.12
N LEU A 76 2.74 4.67 7.44
CA LEU A 76 3.24 5.47 6.33
C LEU A 76 2.21 5.64 5.19
N HIS A 77 1.55 4.56 4.80
CA HIS A 77 0.55 4.60 3.74
C HIS A 77 -0.78 5.16 4.22
N PHE A 78 -1.15 4.85 5.45
CA PHE A 78 -2.36 5.36 6.08
C PHE A 78 -2.29 6.88 6.24
N ASP A 79 -1.18 7.44 6.72
CA ASP A 79 -0.91 8.87 6.78
C ASP A 79 -1.07 9.53 5.39
N GLY A 80 -0.41 8.94 4.37
CA GLY A 80 -0.58 9.40 2.99
C GLY A 80 -2.03 9.33 2.47
N PHE A 81 -2.83 8.37 2.95
CA PHE A 81 -4.26 8.30 2.63
C PHE A 81 -5.03 9.46 3.28
N LEU A 82 -4.76 9.79 4.55
CA LEU A 82 -5.36 10.93 5.25
C LEU A 82 -5.04 12.22 4.51
N ASP A 83 -3.75 12.48 4.22
CA ASP A 83 -3.29 13.67 3.51
C ASP A 83 -3.90 13.79 2.12
N THR A 84 -4.05 12.66 1.42
CA THR A 84 -4.70 12.63 0.10
C THR A 84 -6.18 12.97 0.20
N CYS A 85 -6.89 12.47 1.20
CA CYS A 85 -8.28 12.84 1.45
C CYS A 85 -8.41 14.35 1.74
N ASP A 86 -7.60 14.87 2.64
CA ASP A 86 -7.65 16.31 2.98
C ASP A 86 -7.29 17.18 1.77
N GLY A 87 -6.25 16.83 1.04
CA GLY A 87 -5.84 17.60 -0.14
C GLY A 87 -6.87 17.59 -1.26
N LEU A 88 -7.36 16.39 -1.64
CA LEU A 88 -8.25 16.25 -2.80
C LEU A 88 -9.65 16.79 -2.56
N PHE A 89 -10.17 16.71 -1.34
CA PHE A 89 -11.52 17.13 -0.99
C PHE A 89 -11.56 18.52 -0.33
N GLY A 90 -10.49 18.93 0.37
CA GLY A 90 -10.40 20.24 1.03
C GLY A 90 -9.84 21.36 0.14
N GLY A 91 -9.07 21.04 -0.92
CA GLY A 91 -8.49 22.01 -1.84
C GLY A 91 -9.32 22.22 -3.11
N PHE A 92 -9.42 23.46 -3.60
CA PHE A 92 -10.13 23.77 -4.85
C PHE A 92 -9.21 23.93 -6.06
N THR A 93 -7.92 24.29 -5.85
CA THR A 93 -6.92 24.36 -6.92
C THR A 93 -5.82 23.32 -6.74
N PRO A 94 -5.12 22.90 -7.80
CA PRO A 94 -4.02 21.95 -7.69
C PRO A 94 -2.96 22.35 -6.67
N GLU A 95 -2.58 23.64 -6.65
CA GLU A 95 -1.56 24.20 -5.75
C GLU A 95 -2.03 24.08 -4.29
N ARG A 96 -3.28 24.47 -4.00
CA ARG A 96 -3.85 24.41 -2.66
C ARG A 96 -3.99 22.97 -2.17
N ARG A 97 -4.34 22.03 -3.06
CA ARG A 97 -4.36 20.60 -2.73
C ARG A 97 -2.98 20.09 -2.31
N LEU A 98 -1.95 20.42 -3.10
CA LEU A 98 -0.57 20.03 -2.79
C LEU A 98 -0.03 20.70 -1.52
N GLU A 99 -0.49 21.90 -1.20
CA GLU A 99 -0.17 22.61 0.05
C GLU A 99 -0.81 21.90 1.25
N ILE A 100 -2.11 21.58 1.18
CA ILE A 100 -2.82 20.84 2.24
C ILE A 100 -2.16 19.49 2.50
N MET A 101 -1.79 18.73 1.46
CA MET A 101 -1.09 17.46 1.58
C MET A 101 0.34 17.56 2.18
N ARG A 102 0.83 18.77 2.48
CA ARG A 102 2.10 19.00 3.18
C ARG A 102 1.91 19.46 4.62
N ASP A 103 0.69 19.80 4.99
CA ASP A 103 0.38 20.21 6.36
C ASP A 103 0.40 18.98 7.26
N SER A 104 1.16 19.01 8.33
CA SER A 104 1.23 17.91 9.29
C SER A 104 -0.03 17.75 10.17
N ARG A 105 -1.01 18.64 10.02
CA ARG A 105 -2.29 18.57 10.74
C ARG A 105 -3.31 17.81 9.91
N VAL A 106 -3.95 16.84 10.53
CA VAL A 106 -5.04 16.10 9.91
C VAL A 106 -6.31 16.97 9.88
N GLY A 107 -6.92 17.09 8.72
CA GLY A 107 -8.19 17.79 8.52
C GLY A 107 -9.40 16.86 8.65
N ALA A 108 -10.59 17.42 8.48
CA ALA A 108 -11.85 16.68 8.63
C ALA A 108 -12.03 15.58 7.59
N PHE A 109 -11.60 15.79 6.34
CA PHE A 109 -11.71 14.77 5.29
C PHE A 109 -10.75 13.60 5.53
N GLY A 110 -9.55 13.85 6.05
CA GLY A 110 -8.61 12.81 6.48
C GLY A 110 -9.20 11.97 7.61
N VAL A 111 -9.71 12.62 8.68
CA VAL A 111 -10.34 11.92 9.81
C VAL A 111 -11.50 11.04 9.34
N VAL A 112 -12.41 11.57 8.54
CA VAL A 112 -13.57 10.81 8.03
C VAL A 112 -13.12 9.69 7.10
N GLY A 113 -12.24 9.99 6.14
CA GLY A 113 -11.71 9.01 5.19
C GLY A 113 -10.96 7.88 5.89
N GLY A 114 -10.05 8.22 6.82
CA GLY A 114 -9.29 7.24 7.60
C GLY A 114 -10.18 6.38 8.50
N GLY A 115 -11.16 7.00 9.16
CA GLY A 115 -12.15 6.27 9.97
C GLY A 115 -12.93 5.26 9.14
N LEU A 116 -13.44 5.66 7.98
CA LEU A 116 -14.16 4.77 7.06
C LEU A 116 -13.26 3.66 6.51
N LEU A 117 -12.01 3.96 6.16
CA LEU A 117 -11.04 2.98 5.71
C LEU A 117 -10.77 1.92 6.78
N MET A 118 -10.55 2.33 8.03
CA MET A 118 -10.30 1.41 9.14
C MET A 118 -11.51 0.55 9.46
N LEU A 119 -12.71 1.13 9.49
CA LEU A 119 -13.96 0.39 9.69
C LEU A 119 -14.20 -0.62 8.56
N ALA A 120 -13.93 -0.25 7.30
CA ALA A 120 -14.08 -1.14 6.17
C ALA A 120 -13.05 -2.28 6.20
N LYS A 121 -11.78 -2.00 6.51
CA LYS A 121 -10.76 -3.05 6.69
C LYS A 121 -11.11 -3.99 7.85
N TYR A 122 -11.58 -3.44 8.98
CA TYR A 122 -12.06 -4.24 10.12
C TYR A 122 -13.20 -5.16 9.71
N ALA A 123 -14.25 -4.61 9.09
CA ALA A 123 -15.38 -5.40 8.62
C ALA A 123 -14.97 -6.48 7.60
N ALA A 124 -14.04 -6.16 6.70
CA ALA A 124 -13.50 -7.14 5.75
C ALA A 124 -12.75 -8.27 6.48
N LEU A 125 -11.90 -7.95 7.46
CA LEU A 125 -11.11 -8.95 8.19
C LEU A 125 -12.00 -9.97 8.92
N ILE A 126 -13.03 -9.52 9.64
CA ILE A 126 -13.97 -10.42 10.33
C ILE A 126 -14.90 -11.20 9.39
N SER A 127 -14.91 -10.87 8.11
CA SER A 127 -15.74 -11.51 7.08
C SER A 127 -14.93 -12.38 6.12
N LEU A 128 -13.62 -12.53 6.32
CA LEU A 128 -12.78 -13.32 5.44
C LEU A 128 -13.04 -14.82 5.63
N PRO A 129 -13.55 -15.54 4.61
CA PRO A 129 -13.71 -17.00 4.69
C PRO A 129 -12.36 -17.72 4.68
N HIS A 130 -11.34 -17.09 4.11
CA HIS A 130 -9.98 -17.64 3.98
C HIS A 130 -8.93 -16.55 4.17
N LEU A 131 -7.85 -16.86 4.89
CA LEU A 131 -6.78 -15.90 5.23
C LEU A 131 -5.90 -15.48 4.03
N SER A 132 -6.11 -16.07 2.85
CA SER A 132 -5.36 -15.68 1.64
C SER A 132 -5.54 -14.20 1.27
N GLY A 133 -6.73 -13.63 1.53
CA GLY A 133 -6.97 -12.20 1.36
C GLY A 133 -6.06 -11.33 2.23
N LEU A 134 -5.86 -11.73 3.50
CA LEU A 134 -4.97 -11.04 4.43
C LEU A 134 -3.50 -11.12 3.97
N LEU A 135 -3.08 -12.25 3.40
CA LEU A 135 -1.73 -12.41 2.85
C LEU A 135 -1.52 -11.57 1.58
N LEU A 136 -2.50 -11.60 0.66
CA LEU A 136 -2.36 -10.99 -0.66
C LEU A 136 -2.56 -9.46 -0.65
N ALA A 137 -3.37 -8.91 0.25
CA ALA A 137 -3.63 -7.47 0.28
C ALA A 137 -2.35 -6.62 0.40
N PRO A 138 -1.39 -6.90 1.34
CA PRO A 138 -0.13 -6.15 1.39
C PRO A 138 0.74 -6.32 0.15
N VAL A 139 0.71 -7.49 -0.51
CA VAL A 139 1.47 -7.75 -1.74
C VAL A 139 0.96 -6.85 -2.86
N MET A 140 -0.36 -6.82 -3.06
CA MET A 140 -1.00 -6.04 -4.12
C MET A 140 -0.85 -4.53 -3.89
N GLY A 141 -0.98 -4.07 -2.64
CA GLY A 141 -0.72 -2.67 -2.29
C GLY A 141 0.70 -2.23 -2.67
N ARG A 142 1.72 -3.06 -2.38
CA ARG A 142 3.12 -2.74 -2.70
C ARG A 142 3.44 -2.87 -4.18
N TRP A 143 2.78 -3.78 -4.89
CA TRP A 143 2.85 -3.84 -6.35
C TRP A 143 2.28 -2.58 -6.99
N VAL A 144 1.16 -2.08 -6.49
CA VAL A 144 0.56 -0.81 -6.94
C VAL A 144 1.52 0.36 -6.71
N LEU A 145 2.21 0.42 -5.56
CA LEU A 145 3.26 1.44 -5.34
C LEU A 145 4.34 1.38 -6.43
N SER A 146 4.89 0.20 -6.69
CA SER A 146 5.95 0.02 -7.68
C SER A 146 5.51 0.47 -9.07
N THR A 147 4.32 0.09 -9.46
CA THR A 147 3.74 0.40 -10.78
C THR A 147 3.38 1.88 -10.88
N ALA A 148 2.79 2.47 -9.83
CA ALA A 148 2.44 3.89 -9.79
C ALA A 148 3.67 4.80 -9.90
N ILE A 149 4.74 4.51 -9.17
CA ILE A 149 5.99 5.26 -9.21
C ILE A 149 6.58 5.25 -10.64
N PHE A 150 6.51 4.13 -11.32
CA PHE A 150 7.05 4.01 -12.68
C PHE A 150 6.16 4.68 -13.74
N ALA A 151 4.84 4.42 -13.69
CA ALA A 151 3.93 4.72 -14.80
C ALA A 151 3.45 6.18 -14.84
N TYR A 152 3.31 6.84 -13.67
CA TYR A 152 2.65 8.14 -13.59
C TYR A 152 3.62 9.30 -13.29
N PRO A 153 3.31 10.54 -13.70
CA PRO A 153 4.12 11.72 -13.37
C PRO A 153 4.12 11.98 -11.85
N TYR A 154 5.17 12.63 -11.36
CA TYR A 154 5.32 13.00 -9.95
C TYR A 154 5.19 14.52 -9.77
N ALA A 155 4.34 14.96 -8.83
CA ALA A 155 3.96 16.38 -8.69
C ALA A 155 4.98 17.24 -7.96
N ARG A 156 5.86 16.66 -7.13
CA ARG A 156 6.83 17.41 -6.32
C ARG A 156 8.21 17.41 -6.96
N GLU A 157 8.93 18.53 -6.85
CA GLU A 157 10.29 18.68 -7.42
C GLU A 157 11.37 17.90 -6.64
N LYS A 158 11.16 17.70 -5.33
CA LYS A 158 12.14 17.09 -4.42
C LYS A 158 11.49 16.06 -3.49
N GLY A 159 12.31 15.20 -2.90
CA GLY A 159 11.90 14.22 -1.90
C GLY A 159 12.12 12.78 -2.35
N LEU A 160 11.99 11.84 -1.42
CA LEU A 160 12.24 10.41 -1.67
C LEU A 160 11.42 9.83 -2.83
N GLY A 161 10.15 10.25 -2.97
CA GLY A 161 9.30 9.84 -4.09
C GLY A 161 9.83 10.32 -5.44
N ARG A 162 10.45 11.52 -5.50
CA ARG A 162 11.09 12.04 -6.70
C ARG A 162 12.34 11.22 -7.04
N ASP A 163 13.18 10.94 -6.05
CA ASP A 163 14.38 10.12 -6.24
C ASP A 163 14.03 8.72 -6.77
N MET A 164 12.98 8.10 -6.21
CA MET A 164 12.48 6.81 -6.70
C MET A 164 11.97 6.92 -8.14
N LYS A 165 11.13 7.93 -8.43
CA LYS A 165 10.54 8.16 -9.76
C LYS A 165 11.62 8.33 -10.83
N ASP A 166 12.64 9.13 -10.57
CA ASP A 166 13.68 9.44 -11.55
C ASP A 166 14.64 8.25 -11.80
N ASN A 167 14.73 7.33 -10.84
CA ASN A 167 15.68 6.22 -10.88
C ASN A 167 15.05 4.83 -11.05
N VAL A 168 13.71 4.69 -10.96
CA VAL A 168 13.02 3.44 -11.29
C VAL A 168 13.10 3.18 -12.79
N ARG A 169 13.25 1.90 -13.20
CA ARG A 169 13.29 1.46 -14.60
C ARG A 169 12.35 0.25 -14.76
N TRP A 170 12.09 -0.15 -15.99
CA TRP A 170 11.20 -1.27 -16.30
C TRP A 170 11.58 -2.61 -15.62
N PRO A 171 12.89 -2.96 -15.41
CA PRO A 171 13.22 -4.23 -14.76
C PRO A 171 12.68 -4.31 -13.32
N GLN A 172 12.64 -3.18 -12.57
CA GLN A 172 12.12 -3.15 -11.22
C GLN A 172 10.61 -3.46 -11.21
N VAL A 173 9.87 -2.93 -12.16
CA VAL A 173 8.43 -3.20 -12.27
C VAL A 173 8.17 -4.65 -12.66
N ILE A 174 8.98 -5.22 -13.55
CA ILE A 174 8.88 -6.65 -13.90
C ILE A 174 9.13 -7.53 -12.66
N ILE A 175 10.17 -7.23 -11.87
CA ILE A 175 10.46 -7.99 -10.64
C ILE A 175 9.27 -7.89 -9.67
N ALA A 176 8.77 -6.68 -9.40
CA ALA A 176 7.62 -6.48 -8.52
C ALA A 176 6.37 -7.21 -9.03
N THR A 177 6.11 -7.17 -10.34
CA THR A 177 4.96 -7.84 -10.98
C THR A 177 5.11 -9.37 -10.92
N ALA A 178 6.31 -9.89 -11.20
CA ALA A 178 6.57 -11.31 -11.13
C ALA A 178 6.35 -11.86 -9.71
N ILE A 179 6.81 -11.13 -8.69
CA ILE A 179 6.56 -11.49 -7.28
C ILE A 179 5.06 -11.47 -6.98
N ALA A 180 4.35 -10.41 -7.36
CA ALA A 180 2.92 -10.28 -7.08
C ALA A 180 2.09 -11.37 -7.78
N VAL A 181 2.32 -11.61 -9.08
CA VAL A 181 1.61 -12.65 -9.85
C VAL A 181 1.92 -14.04 -9.33
N LEU A 182 3.19 -14.34 -9.07
CA LEU A 182 3.59 -15.65 -8.53
C LEU A 182 2.96 -15.90 -7.15
N THR A 183 2.97 -14.89 -6.26
CA THR A 183 2.33 -14.99 -4.95
C THR A 183 0.82 -15.18 -5.09
N ALA A 184 0.16 -14.42 -5.96
CA ALA A 184 -1.27 -14.55 -6.24
C ALA A 184 -1.63 -15.97 -6.67
N TRP A 185 -0.88 -16.50 -7.63
CA TRP A 185 -1.09 -17.84 -8.15
C TRP A 185 -0.84 -18.93 -7.11
N LEU A 186 0.26 -18.86 -6.38
CA LEU A 186 0.64 -19.91 -5.41
C LEU A 186 -0.32 -19.99 -4.21
N PHE A 187 -0.87 -18.86 -3.75
CA PHE A 187 -1.72 -18.82 -2.56
C PHE A 187 -3.23 -18.88 -2.86
N SER A 188 -3.66 -18.56 -4.08
CA SER A 188 -5.09 -18.49 -4.40
C SER A 188 -5.44 -18.83 -5.86
N GLY A 189 -4.52 -19.36 -6.66
CA GLY A 189 -4.78 -19.78 -8.03
C GLY A 189 -5.42 -18.68 -8.88
N TRP A 190 -6.50 -18.99 -9.59
CA TRP A 190 -7.24 -18.05 -10.43
C TRP A 190 -7.86 -16.90 -9.64
N THR A 191 -8.36 -17.17 -8.43
CA THR A 191 -8.89 -16.13 -7.53
C THR A 191 -7.83 -15.09 -7.18
N GLY A 192 -6.59 -15.52 -6.94
CA GLY A 192 -5.45 -14.62 -6.72
C GLY A 192 -5.12 -13.77 -7.95
N LEU A 193 -5.21 -14.32 -9.16
CA LEU A 193 -5.01 -13.56 -10.40
C LEU A 193 -6.13 -12.53 -10.64
N LEU A 194 -7.37 -12.85 -10.27
CA LEU A 194 -8.47 -11.87 -10.29
C LEU A 194 -8.23 -10.73 -9.30
N ALA A 195 -7.72 -11.03 -8.09
CA ALA A 195 -7.33 -10.00 -7.12
C ALA A 195 -6.18 -9.13 -7.65
N PHE A 196 -5.21 -9.71 -8.37
CA PHE A 196 -4.16 -8.94 -9.05
C PHE A 196 -4.74 -8.03 -10.16
N ALA A 197 -5.67 -8.51 -10.97
CA ALA A 197 -6.36 -7.70 -11.99
C ALA A 197 -7.16 -6.56 -11.34
N LEU A 198 -7.86 -6.84 -10.23
CA LEU A 198 -8.57 -5.82 -9.44
C LEU A 198 -7.62 -4.74 -8.93
N ALA A 199 -6.44 -5.12 -8.41
CA ALA A 199 -5.42 -4.16 -7.99
C ALA A 199 -4.99 -3.24 -9.15
N GLY A 200 -4.87 -3.76 -10.36
CA GLY A 200 -4.61 -2.97 -11.57
C GLY A 200 -5.75 -1.99 -11.90
N ILE A 201 -6.99 -2.40 -11.73
CA ILE A 201 -8.17 -1.53 -11.92
C ILE A 201 -8.19 -0.41 -10.86
N VAL A 202 -7.94 -0.74 -9.60
CA VAL A 202 -7.86 0.25 -8.50
C VAL A 202 -6.76 1.28 -8.79
N LEU A 203 -5.59 0.83 -9.24
CA LEU A 203 -4.50 1.71 -9.63
C LEU A 203 -4.94 2.66 -10.76
N TRP A 204 -5.52 2.13 -11.83
CA TRP A 204 -5.92 2.91 -12.99
C TRP A 204 -6.99 3.95 -12.66
N LEU A 205 -8.06 3.54 -11.94
CA LEU A 205 -9.15 4.44 -11.55
C LEU A 205 -8.68 5.47 -10.52
N GLY A 206 -7.93 5.03 -9.50
CA GLY A 206 -7.45 5.90 -8.42
C GLY A 206 -6.43 6.92 -8.94
N ALA A 207 -5.44 6.50 -9.72
CA ALA A 207 -4.49 7.41 -10.33
C ALA A 207 -5.19 8.39 -11.29
N GLY A 208 -6.13 7.91 -12.12
CA GLY A 208 -6.92 8.74 -13.00
C GLY A 208 -7.77 9.78 -12.25
N PHE A 209 -8.34 9.40 -11.09
CA PHE A 209 -9.08 10.33 -10.23
C PHE A 209 -8.19 11.42 -9.64
N ILE A 210 -6.98 11.05 -9.18
CA ILE A 210 -6.01 11.97 -8.59
C ILE A 210 -5.46 12.92 -9.67
N LEU A 211 -5.06 12.41 -10.83
CA LEU A 211 -4.46 13.19 -11.91
C LEU A 211 -5.40 14.21 -12.55
N ARG A 212 -6.71 14.04 -12.41
CA ARG A 212 -7.69 15.08 -12.79
C ARG A 212 -7.69 16.29 -11.85
N ARG A 213 -6.99 16.21 -10.71
CA ARG A 213 -7.03 17.21 -9.62
C ARG A 213 -5.67 17.82 -9.30
N ILE A 214 -4.59 17.07 -9.52
CA ILE A 214 -3.20 17.53 -9.31
C ILE A 214 -2.34 17.05 -10.50
N PRO A 215 -1.22 17.76 -10.83
CA PRO A 215 -0.45 17.53 -12.05
C PRO A 215 0.38 16.23 -12.05
N GLY A 216 0.39 15.48 -10.96
CA GLY A 216 1.14 14.24 -10.80
C GLY A 216 0.84 13.61 -9.45
N LEU A 217 1.28 12.37 -9.24
CA LEU A 217 1.18 11.70 -7.95
C LEU A 217 2.19 12.27 -6.94
N THR A 218 1.93 12.08 -5.65
CA THR A 218 2.83 12.40 -4.54
C THR A 218 3.14 11.13 -3.74
N GLY A 219 4.04 11.21 -2.75
CA GLY A 219 4.25 10.11 -1.79
C GLY A 219 2.95 9.72 -1.09
N ASP A 220 2.15 10.73 -0.74
CA ASP A 220 0.89 10.54 -0.02
C ASP A 220 -0.13 9.84 -0.92
N SER A 221 -0.28 10.26 -2.17
CA SER A 221 -1.18 9.61 -3.12
C SER A 221 -0.73 8.18 -3.49
N TYR A 222 0.57 7.88 -3.43
CA TYR A 222 1.05 6.50 -3.50
C TYR A 222 0.54 5.69 -2.30
N GLY A 223 0.65 6.24 -1.08
CA GLY A 223 0.09 5.64 0.13
C GLY A 223 -1.41 5.41 0.03
N ALA A 224 -2.17 6.39 -0.46
CA ALA A 224 -3.61 6.28 -0.67
C ALA A 224 -3.97 5.16 -1.65
N LEU A 225 -3.25 5.03 -2.77
CA LEU A 225 -3.46 3.94 -3.73
C LEU A 225 -3.14 2.56 -3.14
N CYS A 226 -2.11 2.48 -2.29
CA CYS A 226 -1.77 1.27 -1.54
C CYS A 226 -2.92 0.86 -0.62
N GLU A 227 -3.39 1.75 0.25
CA GLU A 227 -4.46 1.50 1.22
C GLU A 227 -5.78 1.11 0.55
N LEU A 228 -6.17 1.82 -0.52
CA LEU A 228 -7.36 1.49 -1.31
C LEU A 228 -7.25 0.11 -1.98
N THR A 229 -6.06 -0.24 -2.45
CA THR A 229 -5.81 -1.56 -3.06
C THR A 229 -5.90 -2.66 -2.01
N GLU A 230 -5.29 -2.46 -0.84
CA GLU A 230 -5.38 -3.41 0.27
C GLU A 230 -6.84 -3.64 0.67
N LEU A 231 -7.61 -2.57 0.85
CA LEU A 231 -9.04 -2.68 1.15
C LEU A 231 -9.80 -3.41 0.04
N ALA A 232 -9.59 -3.05 -1.23
CA ALA A 232 -10.29 -3.67 -2.35
C ALA A 232 -10.00 -5.18 -2.44
N VAL A 233 -8.76 -5.59 -2.20
CA VAL A 233 -8.38 -7.02 -2.16
C VAL A 233 -9.03 -7.73 -0.98
N LEU A 234 -9.02 -7.15 0.22
CA LEU A 234 -9.73 -7.72 1.37
C LEU A 234 -11.21 -7.90 1.07
N LEU A 235 -11.89 -6.86 0.57
CA LEU A 235 -13.31 -6.91 0.22
C LEU A 235 -13.60 -7.95 -0.88
N PHE A 236 -12.74 -8.09 -1.89
CA PHE A 236 -12.87 -9.11 -2.92
C PHE A 236 -12.89 -10.51 -2.32
N PHE A 237 -12.01 -10.80 -1.38
CA PHE A 237 -11.98 -12.12 -0.73
C PHE A 237 -13.17 -12.38 0.22
N THR A 238 -13.92 -11.35 0.64
CA THR A 238 -15.16 -11.56 1.40
C THR A 238 -16.34 -12.02 0.53
N THR A 239 -16.27 -11.87 -0.80
CA THR A 239 -17.38 -12.23 -1.70
C THR A 239 -17.56 -13.74 -1.86
N GLY A 240 -16.63 -14.56 -1.37
CA GLY A 240 -16.69 -16.02 -1.52
C GLY A 240 -16.48 -16.53 -2.96
N ILE A 241 -16.08 -15.67 -3.90
CA ILE A 241 -15.74 -16.08 -5.26
C ILE A 241 -14.47 -16.93 -5.21
N SER A 242 -14.62 -18.24 -5.39
CA SER A 242 -13.52 -19.21 -5.56
C SER A 242 -13.66 -19.86 -6.92
N LEU A 243 -12.57 -19.81 -7.74
CA LEU A 243 -12.48 -20.44 -9.06
C LEU A 243 -11.47 -21.57 -9.03
#